data_5374858fa85cf6aa3f03604c1924c418
#
_entry.id   5374858fa85cf6aa3f03604c1924c418
#
_cell.length_a   1.000
_cell.length_b   1.000
_cell.length_c   1.000
_cell.angle_alpha   90.00
_cell.angle_beta   90.00
_cell.angle_gamma   90.00
#
_symmetry.space_group_name_H-M   'P 1'
#
loop_
_entity.id
_entity.type
_entity.pdbx_description
1 polymer ?
#
loop_
_entity_poly.entity_id
_entity_poly.type
_entity_poly.pdbx_seq_one_letter_code
_entity_poly.pdbx_strand_id
1 'polypeptide(L)'
;MTEAVGVAAERARLGRYLRTYRPGPADAGRPLVEAVVIAAGIVVASIGFVVGVPAVGALGIVALLAGGAWSLWDVSRSGSAHRRESRLDLYEQGMVASGEGQVRVVRYDSTTVRRKIVHSAKDPAAEGISYRYTIVDTDGEPVVLRHGIECPRQWGVEIEQGILHAQLPVAQAALDAGQRLDFAPMWLTSRELGTGSESVPWSQVGDLAVVGGWLSVRVRGRAQPLESLPLCLMPNYVVFRALAERLHTTSVTGAAG
;
A
#
# COMPACT_ATOMS: atom_id res chain seq x y z
N MET A 1 7.88 15.06 -21.46
CA MET A 1 7.67 14.16 -20.28
C MET A 1 8.35 12.79 -20.48
N THR A 2 8.18 12.12 -21.61
CA THR A 2 8.82 10.81 -21.88
C THR A 2 10.35 10.87 -21.86
N GLU A 3 10.95 11.92 -22.40
CA GLU A 3 12.40 12.14 -22.40
C GLU A 3 12.97 12.35 -20.98
N ALA A 4 12.30 13.14 -20.16
CA ALA A 4 12.70 13.36 -18.76
C ALA A 4 12.67 12.09 -17.93
N VAL A 5 11.69 11.21 -18.18
CA VAL A 5 11.59 9.88 -17.53
C VAL A 5 12.75 9.00 -17.94
N GLY A 6 13.09 8.95 -19.23
CA GLY A 6 14.23 8.18 -19.75
C GLY A 6 15.56 8.64 -19.14
N VAL A 7 15.81 9.94 -19.13
CA VAL A 7 17.03 10.53 -18.54
C VAL A 7 17.13 10.23 -17.04
N ALA A 8 16.00 10.31 -16.30
CA ALA A 8 15.97 9.98 -14.89
C ALA A 8 16.27 8.50 -14.61
N ALA A 9 15.71 7.60 -15.42
CA ALA A 9 15.94 6.16 -15.32
C ALA A 9 17.41 5.78 -15.63
N GLU A 10 18.00 6.37 -16.67
CA GLU A 10 19.41 6.16 -17.03
C GLU A 10 20.35 6.67 -15.92
N ARG A 11 20.11 7.89 -15.41
CA ARG A 11 20.90 8.46 -14.32
C ARG A 11 20.87 7.58 -13.06
N ALA A 12 19.71 7.00 -12.75
CA ALA A 12 19.53 6.09 -11.63
C ALA A 12 19.95 4.64 -11.93
N ARG A 13 20.39 4.34 -13.15
CA ARG A 13 20.80 2.99 -13.59
C ARG A 13 19.72 1.94 -13.34
N LEU A 14 18.47 2.24 -13.74
CA LEU A 14 17.34 1.33 -13.50
C LEU A 14 17.34 0.10 -14.43
N GLY A 15 18.28 -0.01 -15.38
CA GLY A 15 18.37 -1.12 -16.31
C GLY A 15 17.37 -0.99 -17.46
N ARG A 16 17.00 -2.13 -18.04
CA ARG A 16 16.11 -2.17 -19.21
C ARG A 16 14.68 -1.78 -18.81
N TYR A 17 14.04 -1.00 -19.67
CA TYR A 17 12.60 -0.70 -19.58
C TYR A 17 11.78 -1.99 -19.75
N LEU A 18 10.76 -2.14 -18.91
CA LEU A 18 9.85 -3.29 -18.94
C LEU A 18 8.45 -2.88 -19.42
N ARG A 19 7.82 -1.92 -18.76
CA ARG A 19 6.41 -1.56 -19.01
C ARG A 19 6.05 -0.17 -18.50
N THR A 20 5.02 0.42 -19.13
CA THR A 20 4.35 1.64 -18.65
C THR A 20 2.93 1.31 -18.24
N TYR A 21 2.50 1.85 -17.11
CA TYR A 21 1.12 1.93 -16.68
C TYR A 21 0.65 3.39 -16.74
N ARG A 22 -0.47 3.59 -17.39
CA ARG A 22 -1.05 4.91 -17.63
C ARG A 22 -2.05 5.30 -16.54
N PRO A 23 -2.47 6.58 -16.47
CA PRO A 23 -3.59 6.96 -15.62
C PRO A 23 -4.81 6.10 -15.94
N GLY A 24 -5.37 5.48 -14.91
CA GLY A 24 -6.61 4.70 -15.02
C GLY A 24 -7.81 5.61 -15.30
N PRO A 25 -8.95 5.05 -15.75
CA PRO A 25 -10.18 5.80 -15.93
C PRO A 25 -10.55 6.48 -14.60
N ALA A 26 -10.93 7.75 -14.67
CA ALA A 26 -11.45 8.45 -13.50
C ALA A 26 -12.70 7.71 -13.02
N ASP A 27 -12.80 7.47 -11.70
CA ASP A 27 -14.01 6.92 -11.08
C ASP A 27 -15.21 7.81 -11.44
N ALA A 28 -15.96 7.41 -12.46
CA ALA A 28 -17.11 8.16 -12.98
C ALA A 28 -18.27 8.24 -11.98
N GLY A 29 -18.28 7.35 -10.96
CA GLY A 29 -19.37 7.28 -9.99
C GLY A 29 -19.31 8.31 -8.85
N ARG A 30 -18.11 8.80 -8.49
CA ARG A 30 -17.96 9.74 -7.38
C ARG A 30 -18.64 11.09 -7.57
N PRO A 31 -18.46 11.79 -8.71
CA PRO A 31 -19.13 13.07 -8.92
C PRO A 31 -20.66 12.93 -8.97
N LEU A 32 -21.17 11.78 -9.34
CA LEU A 32 -22.61 11.51 -9.40
C LEU A 32 -23.20 11.34 -8.00
N VAL A 33 -22.54 10.65 -7.08
CA VAL A 33 -22.95 10.51 -5.68
C VAL A 33 -22.90 11.86 -4.96
N GLU A 34 -21.86 12.66 -5.17
CA GLU A 34 -21.73 14.00 -4.60
C GLU A 34 -22.84 14.93 -5.12
N ALA A 35 -23.12 14.88 -6.41
CA ALA A 35 -24.23 15.66 -7.03
C ALA A 35 -25.60 15.23 -6.48
N VAL A 36 -25.83 13.95 -6.26
CA VAL A 36 -27.08 13.44 -5.68
C VAL A 36 -27.25 13.89 -4.23
N VAL A 37 -26.20 13.87 -3.42
CA VAL A 37 -26.25 14.33 -2.03
C VAL A 37 -26.53 15.83 -1.94
N ILE A 38 -25.89 16.63 -2.80
CA ILE A 38 -26.11 18.08 -2.88
C ILE A 38 -27.54 18.36 -3.34
N ALA A 39 -28.02 17.68 -4.39
CA ALA A 39 -29.39 17.84 -4.87
C ALA A 39 -30.44 17.47 -3.81
N ALA A 40 -30.24 16.35 -3.10
CA ALA A 40 -31.11 15.94 -2.00
C ALA A 40 -31.13 16.99 -0.86
N GLY A 41 -29.99 17.55 -0.50
CA GLY A 41 -29.89 18.62 0.50
C GLY A 41 -30.65 19.89 0.10
N ILE A 42 -30.55 20.30 -1.17
CA ILE A 42 -31.30 21.43 -1.73
C ILE A 42 -32.81 21.19 -1.65
N VAL A 43 -33.27 20.00 -2.03
CA VAL A 43 -34.69 19.62 -1.99
C VAL A 43 -35.23 19.66 -0.56
N VAL A 44 -34.51 19.08 0.40
CA VAL A 44 -34.92 19.10 1.83
C VAL A 44 -34.97 20.51 2.37
N ALA A 45 -33.97 21.35 2.07
CA ALA A 45 -33.97 22.74 2.49
C ALA A 45 -35.18 23.50 1.91
N SER A 46 -35.44 23.34 0.61
CA SER A 46 -36.54 24.01 -0.08
C SER A 46 -37.91 23.60 0.48
N ILE A 47 -38.14 22.32 0.70
CA ILE A 47 -39.39 21.81 1.28
C ILE A 47 -39.60 22.36 2.70
N GLY A 48 -38.56 22.39 3.55
CA GLY A 48 -38.61 22.90 4.91
C GLY A 48 -39.05 24.37 4.97
N PHE A 49 -38.59 25.20 4.05
CA PHE A 49 -39.00 26.62 3.97
C PHE A 49 -40.41 26.80 3.40
N VAL A 50 -40.79 26.01 2.38
CA VAL A 50 -42.14 26.11 1.76
C VAL A 50 -43.24 25.63 2.70
N VAL A 51 -43.00 24.58 3.50
CA VAL A 51 -43.96 24.02 4.45
C VAL A 51 -44.02 24.84 5.73
N GLY A 52 -43.21 25.89 5.90
CA GLY A 52 -43.24 26.75 7.07
C GLY A 52 -42.64 26.13 8.34
N VAL A 53 -41.79 25.12 8.18
CA VAL A 53 -41.04 24.50 9.28
C VAL A 53 -39.54 24.90 9.17
N PRO A 54 -39.20 26.12 9.71
CA PRO A 54 -37.85 26.67 9.49
C PRO A 54 -36.74 25.81 10.09
N ALA A 55 -37.03 24.99 11.09
CA ALA A 55 -36.08 24.06 11.66
C ALA A 55 -35.64 22.98 10.68
N VAL A 56 -36.52 22.49 9.80
CA VAL A 56 -36.20 21.49 8.76
C VAL A 56 -35.38 22.13 7.64
N GLY A 57 -35.72 23.38 7.29
CA GLY A 57 -34.94 24.14 6.31
C GLY A 57 -33.51 24.42 6.78
N ALA A 58 -33.35 24.78 8.06
CA ALA A 58 -32.05 25.02 8.68
C ALA A 58 -31.20 23.73 8.74
N LEU A 59 -31.80 22.58 9.06
CA LEU A 59 -31.11 21.29 9.02
C LEU A 59 -30.62 20.91 7.61
N GLY A 60 -31.41 21.21 6.59
CA GLY A 60 -31.01 21.01 5.19
C GLY A 60 -29.80 21.86 4.80
N ILE A 61 -29.75 23.12 5.24
CA ILE A 61 -28.60 24.02 5.00
C ILE A 61 -27.35 23.52 5.75
N VAL A 62 -27.49 23.12 7.02
CA VAL A 62 -26.37 22.57 7.80
C VAL A 62 -25.81 21.30 7.14
N ALA A 63 -26.67 20.41 6.64
CA ALA A 63 -26.25 19.23 5.91
C ALA A 63 -25.51 19.55 4.60
N LEU A 64 -25.97 20.57 3.86
CA LEU A 64 -25.30 21.09 2.66
C LEU A 64 -23.92 21.68 2.97
N LEU A 65 -23.82 22.48 4.01
CA LEU A 65 -22.55 23.10 4.42
C LEU A 65 -21.56 22.05 4.93
N ALA A 66 -22.03 21.09 5.74
CA ALA A 66 -21.20 20.00 6.24
C ALA A 66 -20.75 19.07 5.10
N GLY A 67 -21.64 18.71 4.17
CA GLY A 67 -21.35 17.91 2.99
C GLY A 67 -20.38 18.62 2.05
N GLY A 68 -20.59 19.92 1.81
CA GLY A 68 -19.70 20.75 0.97
C GLY A 68 -18.32 20.93 1.59
N ALA A 69 -18.24 21.21 2.92
CA ALA A 69 -16.98 21.30 3.64
C ALA A 69 -16.23 19.95 3.65
N TRP A 70 -16.95 18.84 3.83
CA TRP A 70 -16.38 17.50 3.75
C TRP A 70 -15.85 17.20 2.34
N SER A 71 -16.60 17.55 1.29
CA SER A 71 -16.20 17.38 -0.11
C SER A 71 -14.94 18.20 -0.44
N LEU A 72 -14.91 19.49 -0.04
CA LEU A 72 -13.74 20.34 -0.20
C LEU A 72 -12.53 19.82 0.58
N TRP A 73 -12.74 19.30 1.79
CA TRP A 73 -11.68 18.74 2.61
C TRP A 73 -11.16 17.40 2.04
N ASP A 74 -12.05 16.54 1.53
CA ASP A 74 -11.67 15.30 0.85
C ASP A 74 -10.95 15.59 -0.49
N VAL A 75 -11.39 16.60 -1.24
CA VAL A 75 -10.72 17.10 -2.45
C VAL A 75 -9.33 17.65 -2.13
N SER A 76 -9.19 18.48 -1.09
CA SER A 76 -7.90 19.03 -0.68
C SER A 76 -6.93 17.97 -0.13
N ARG A 77 -7.46 16.95 0.56
CA ARG A 77 -6.66 15.81 1.05
C ARG A 77 -6.43 14.72 0.01
N SER A 78 -7.36 14.52 -0.90
CA SER A 78 -7.28 13.46 -1.91
C SER A 78 -6.51 13.85 -3.15
N GLY A 79 -6.16 15.13 -3.30
CA GLY A 79 -5.41 15.62 -4.48
C GLY A 79 -6.11 15.22 -5.79
N SER A 80 -7.42 15.44 -5.90
CA SER A 80 -8.21 14.99 -7.07
C SER A 80 -7.82 15.66 -8.38
N ALA A 81 -7.17 16.83 -8.33
CA ALA A 81 -6.52 17.43 -9.50
C ALA A 81 -5.29 16.61 -9.97
N HIS A 82 -4.65 15.90 -9.06
CA HIS A 82 -3.39 15.18 -9.22
C HIS A 82 -3.53 13.79 -9.88
N ARG A 83 -4.75 13.25 -9.98
CA ARG A 83 -5.00 11.90 -10.50
C ARG A 83 -4.86 11.76 -12.01
N ARG A 84 -4.92 12.85 -12.75
CA ARG A 84 -5.04 12.79 -14.22
C ARG A 84 -3.74 12.57 -14.97
N GLU A 85 -2.58 12.67 -14.30
CA GLU A 85 -1.28 12.60 -14.97
C GLU A 85 -0.31 11.57 -14.38
N SER A 86 -0.74 10.76 -13.41
CA SER A 86 0.15 9.79 -12.78
C SER A 86 0.45 8.64 -13.72
N ARG A 87 1.68 8.55 -14.19
CA ARG A 87 2.23 7.48 -15.02
C ARG A 87 3.29 6.74 -14.22
N LEU A 88 3.32 5.44 -14.39
CA LEU A 88 4.29 4.56 -13.76
C LEU A 88 5.05 3.78 -14.84
N ASP A 89 6.36 3.97 -14.90
CA ASP A 89 7.26 3.25 -15.80
C ASP A 89 8.11 2.29 -15.00
N LEU A 90 8.03 1.00 -15.30
CA LEU A 90 8.77 -0.06 -14.63
C LEU A 90 10.01 -0.43 -15.42
N TYR A 91 11.08 -0.68 -14.68
CA TYR A 91 12.40 -1.09 -15.15
C TYR A 91 12.88 -2.33 -14.38
N GLU A 92 13.91 -2.99 -14.84
CA GLU A 92 14.46 -4.19 -14.19
C GLU A 92 14.90 -3.95 -12.74
N GLN A 93 15.48 -2.77 -12.44
CA GLN A 93 16.06 -2.47 -11.13
C GLN A 93 15.32 -1.34 -10.38
N GLY A 94 14.14 -0.94 -10.86
CA GLY A 94 13.39 0.12 -10.22
C GLY A 94 12.20 0.60 -11.02
N MET A 95 11.70 1.76 -10.65
CA MET A 95 10.58 2.40 -11.34
C MET A 95 10.72 3.91 -11.35
N VAL A 96 10.00 4.55 -12.27
CA VAL A 96 9.82 5.99 -12.32
C VAL A 96 8.33 6.29 -12.23
N ALA A 97 7.94 7.01 -11.20
CA ALA A 97 6.59 7.56 -11.07
C ALA A 97 6.61 9.02 -11.52
N SER A 98 5.79 9.36 -12.49
CA SER A 98 5.66 10.74 -12.97
C SER A 98 4.23 11.24 -12.77
N GLY A 99 4.11 12.45 -12.23
CA GLY A 99 2.84 13.11 -11.97
C GLY A 99 3.07 14.51 -11.41
N GLU A 100 2.12 15.42 -11.61
CA GLU A 100 2.20 16.80 -11.09
C GLU A 100 3.44 17.59 -11.54
N GLY A 101 3.98 17.27 -12.70
CA GLY A 101 5.24 17.86 -13.15
C GLY A 101 6.49 17.36 -12.42
N GLN A 102 6.34 16.40 -11.50
CA GLN A 102 7.44 15.77 -10.78
C GLN A 102 7.76 14.39 -11.36
N VAL A 103 9.04 14.06 -11.34
CA VAL A 103 9.56 12.74 -11.70
C VAL A 103 10.22 12.17 -10.45
N ARG A 104 9.70 11.07 -9.95
CA ARG A 104 10.19 10.37 -8.77
C ARG A 104 10.81 9.04 -9.17
N VAL A 105 12.02 8.79 -8.74
CA VAL A 105 12.78 7.60 -9.08
C VAL A 105 12.90 6.70 -7.86
N VAL A 106 12.60 5.42 -8.04
CA VAL A 106 12.72 4.40 -6.99
C VAL A 106 13.63 3.29 -7.48
N ARG A 107 14.62 2.93 -6.67
CA ARG A 107 15.47 1.76 -6.89
C ARG A 107 15.00 0.60 -6.02
N TYR A 108 14.89 -0.59 -6.58
CA TYR A 108 14.40 -1.77 -5.84
C TYR A 108 15.40 -2.29 -4.80
N ASP A 109 16.69 -2.06 -4.99
CA ASP A 109 17.76 -2.50 -4.08
C ASP A 109 17.81 -1.73 -2.76
N SER A 110 17.32 -0.49 -2.73
CA SER A 110 17.44 0.42 -1.58
C SER A 110 16.10 0.92 -1.01
N THR A 111 15.00 0.65 -1.71
CA THR A 111 13.68 1.17 -1.30
C THR A 111 13.06 0.40 -0.15
N THR A 112 12.15 1.08 0.53
CA THR A 112 11.22 0.50 1.49
C THR A 112 9.79 0.61 0.96
N VAL A 113 9.07 -0.52 0.94
CA VAL A 113 7.68 -0.59 0.48
C VAL A 113 6.75 -1.01 1.61
N ARG A 114 5.68 -0.25 1.79
CA ARG A 114 4.54 -0.62 2.65
C ARG A 114 3.29 -0.75 1.80
N ARG A 115 2.63 -1.88 1.89
CA ARG A 115 1.43 -2.23 1.13
C ARG A 115 0.19 -2.16 2.01
N LYS A 116 -0.85 -1.48 1.54
CA LYS A 116 -2.19 -1.53 2.12
C LYS A 116 -3.20 -1.92 1.03
N ILE A 117 -3.80 -3.09 1.19
CA ILE A 117 -4.91 -3.56 0.33
C ILE A 117 -6.16 -3.57 1.19
N VAL A 118 -7.19 -2.84 0.76
CA VAL A 118 -8.48 -2.76 1.46
C VAL A 118 -9.55 -3.32 0.54
N HIS A 119 -10.26 -4.34 1.02
CA HIS A 119 -11.44 -4.88 0.37
C HIS A 119 -12.65 -4.07 0.85
N SER A 120 -13.34 -3.39 -0.04
CA SER A 120 -14.58 -2.67 0.28
C SER A 120 -15.76 -3.61 0.04
N ALA A 121 -16.48 -3.97 1.10
CA ALA A 121 -17.66 -4.82 1.02
C ALA A 121 -18.90 -4.11 0.43
N LYS A 122 -18.80 -2.80 0.12
CA LYS A 122 -19.96 -1.96 -0.24
C LYS A 122 -20.34 -1.97 -1.72
N ASP A 123 -19.51 -2.51 -2.60
CA ASP A 123 -19.81 -2.55 -4.02
C ASP A 123 -19.38 -3.90 -4.63
N PRO A 124 -20.31 -4.87 -4.73
CA PRO A 124 -20.03 -6.17 -5.35
C PRO A 124 -19.84 -6.08 -6.87
N ALA A 125 -20.23 -4.98 -7.52
CA ALA A 125 -20.10 -4.80 -8.96
C ALA A 125 -18.80 -4.10 -9.39
N ALA A 126 -18.25 -3.24 -8.52
CA ALA A 126 -16.86 -2.77 -8.64
C ALA A 126 -16.00 -3.77 -7.87
N GLU A 127 -14.87 -4.20 -8.39
CA GLU A 127 -13.93 -5.11 -7.70
C GLU A 127 -13.45 -4.62 -6.32
N GLY A 128 -14.17 -3.82 -5.58
CA GLY A 128 -14.09 -3.35 -4.19
C GLY A 128 -12.72 -3.34 -3.50
N ILE A 129 -11.65 -3.43 -4.27
CA ILE A 129 -10.28 -3.56 -3.77
C ILE A 129 -9.54 -2.25 -4.00
N SER A 130 -9.19 -1.60 -2.92
CA SER A 130 -8.34 -0.41 -2.95
C SER A 130 -6.89 -0.76 -2.67
N TYR A 131 -6.01 -0.37 -3.59
CA TYR A 131 -4.56 -0.56 -3.48
C TYR A 131 -3.90 0.75 -3.08
N ARG A 132 -3.02 0.68 -2.08
CA ARG A 132 -2.12 1.77 -1.73
C ARG A 132 -0.74 1.19 -1.46
N TYR A 133 0.25 1.66 -2.19
CA TYR A 133 1.66 1.39 -1.96
C TYR A 133 2.33 2.70 -1.55
N THR A 134 3.02 2.69 -0.42
CA THR A 134 3.91 3.77 -0.02
C THR A 134 5.32 3.27 -0.17
N ILE A 135 6.08 3.89 -1.05
CA ILE A 135 7.42 3.48 -1.48
C ILE A 135 8.33 4.67 -1.24
N VAL A 136 9.55 4.44 -0.78
CA VAL A 136 10.53 5.50 -0.57
C VAL A 136 11.36 5.65 -1.85
N ASP A 137 11.50 6.87 -2.37
CA ASP A 137 12.31 7.16 -3.54
C ASP A 137 13.82 7.27 -3.22
N THR A 138 14.64 7.58 -4.22
CA THR A 138 16.09 7.73 -4.05
C THR A 138 16.49 8.94 -3.20
N ASP A 139 15.60 9.89 -3.02
CA ASP A 139 15.81 11.09 -2.20
C ASP A 139 15.34 10.90 -0.75
N GLY A 140 14.78 9.73 -0.42
CA GLY A 140 14.22 9.41 0.88
C GLY A 140 12.77 9.86 1.06
N GLU A 141 12.12 10.36 0.02
CA GLU A 141 10.76 10.89 0.07
C GLU A 141 9.71 9.81 -0.27
N PRO A 142 8.54 9.85 0.37
CA PRO A 142 7.49 8.87 0.13
C PRO A 142 6.78 9.12 -1.21
N VAL A 143 6.72 8.10 -2.04
CA VAL A 143 5.90 8.02 -3.27
C VAL A 143 4.69 7.15 -2.96
N VAL A 144 3.49 7.70 -3.11
CA VAL A 144 2.25 6.99 -2.84
C VAL A 144 1.55 6.61 -4.13
N LEU A 145 1.60 5.34 -4.49
CA LEU A 145 0.86 4.79 -5.61
C LEU A 145 -0.53 4.33 -5.15
N ARG A 146 -1.54 4.69 -5.92
CA ARG A 146 -2.95 4.37 -5.65
C ARG A 146 -3.61 3.79 -6.90
N HIS A 147 -4.86 3.35 -6.78
CA HIS A 147 -5.68 2.82 -7.88
C HIS A 147 -6.00 3.81 -9.02
N GLY A 148 -5.53 5.05 -8.98
CA GLY A 148 -5.61 6.00 -10.10
C GLY A 148 -4.69 5.67 -11.27
N ILE A 149 -3.86 4.63 -11.18
CA ILE A 149 -3.04 4.05 -12.24
C ILE A 149 -3.72 2.77 -12.70
N GLU A 150 -3.78 2.52 -14.01
CA GLU A 150 -4.39 1.29 -14.56
C GLU A 150 -3.74 0.02 -13.99
N CYS A 151 -4.51 -1.07 -13.91
CA CYS A 151 -4.04 -2.39 -13.50
C CYS A 151 -3.28 -2.44 -12.15
N PRO A 152 -3.84 -1.92 -11.04
CA PRO A 152 -3.12 -1.81 -9.77
C PRO A 152 -2.68 -3.16 -9.20
N ARG A 153 -3.40 -4.23 -9.48
CA ARG A 153 -3.03 -5.59 -9.08
C ARG A 153 -1.74 -6.05 -9.78
N GLN A 154 -1.58 -5.67 -11.05
CA GLN A 154 -0.45 -6.11 -11.87
C GLN A 154 0.85 -5.37 -11.51
N TRP A 155 0.84 -4.03 -11.54
CA TRP A 155 2.05 -3.28 -11.18
C TRP A 155 2.47 -3.47 -9.72
N GLY A 156 1.51 -3.71 -8.82
CA GLY A 156 1.82 -4.01 -7.42
C GLY A 156 2.64 -5.28 -7.27
N VAL A 157 2.24 -6.36 -7.94
CA VAL A 157 2.97 -7.63 -7.96
C VAL A 157 4.34 -7.48 -8.64
N GLU A 158 4.42 -6.77 -9.76
CA GLU A 158 5.69 -6.55 -10.48
C GLU A 158 6.69 -5.76 -9.63
N ILE A 159 6.26 -4.73 -8.91
CA ILE A 159 7.11 -3.97 -7.98
C ILE A 159 7.60 -4.87 -6.84
N GLU A 160 6.69 -5.63 -6.21
CA GLU A 160 7.05 -6.53 -5.10
C GLU A 160 8.05 -7.61 -5.56
N GLN A 161 7.89 -8.15 -6.76
CA GLN A 161 8.82 -9.12 -7.35
C GLN A 161 10.19 -8.48 -7.65
N GLY A 162 10.22 -7.26 -8.19
CA GLY A 162 11.45 -6.53 -8.43
C GLY A 162 12.23 -6.26 -7.14
N ILE A 163 11.54 -5.86 -6.07
CA ILE A 163 12.14 -5.65 -4.75
C ILE A 163 12.64 -6.96 -4.15
N LEU A 164 11.84 -8.02 -4.23
CA LEU A 164 12.24 -9.34 -3.76
C LEU A 164 13.52 -9.81 -4.47
N HIS A 165 13.55 -9.68 -5.78
CA HIS A 165 14.71 -10.09 -6.59
C HIS A 165 15.98 -9.30 -6.24
N ALA A 166 15.85 -8.00 -6.01
CA ALA A 166 16.99 -7.13 -5.69
C ALA A 166 17.48 -7.28 -4.25
N GLN A 167 16.56 -7.40 -3.27
CA GLN A 167 16.92 -7.35 -1.84
C GLN A 167 17.12 -8.73 -1.21
N LEU A 168 16.46 -9.79 -1.68
CA LEU A 168 16.53 -11.11 -1.05
C LEU A 168 17.97 -11.67 -1.01
N PRO A 169 18.79 -11.60 -2.07
CA PRO A 169 20.17 -12.13 -2.01
C PRO A 169 21.02 -11.38 -0.97
N VAL A 170 20.87 -10.06 -0.87
CA VAL A 170 21.60 -9.24 0.10
C VAL A 170 21.16 -9.56 1.53
N ALA A 171 19.87 -9.69 1.74
CA ALA A 171 19.31 -10.04 3.04
C ALA A 171 19.71 -11.46 3.48
N GLN A 172 19.76 -12.42 2.55
CA GLN A 172 20.26 -13.77 2.82
C GLN A 172 21.74 -13.78 3.21
N ALA A 173 22.59 -13.05 2.48
CA ALA A 173 24.00 -12.94 2.82
C ALA A 173 24.22 -12.31 4.20
N ALA A 174 23.43 -11.32 4.56
CA ALA A 174 23.47 -10.71 5.89
C ALA A 174 23.05 -11.69 7.00
N LEU A 175 22.01 -12.51 6.77
CA LEU A 175 21.63 -13.59 7.70
C LEU A 175 22.71 -14.66 7.85
N ASP A 176 23.32 -15.06 6.75
CA ASP A 176 24.39 -16.06 6.72
C ASP A 176 25.64 -15.53 7.45
N ALA A 177 25.85 -14.20 7.45
CA ALA A 177 26.85 -13.51 8.27
C ALA A 177 26.44 -13.32 9.75
N GLY A 178 25.29 -13.84 10.18
CA GLY A 178 24.80 -13.76 11.54
C GLY A 178 24.15 -12.43 11.93
N GLN A 179 23.85 -11.58 10.94
CA GLN A 179 23.22 -10.29 11.20
C GLN A 179 21.74 -10.43 11.52
N ARG A 180 21.23 -9.53 12.33
CA ARG A 180 19.80 -9.31 12.54
C ARG A 180 19.25 -8.43 11.44
N LEU A 181 18.09 -8.81 10.91
CA LEU A 181 17.33 -8.03 9.93
C LEU A 181 16.05 -7.49 10.57
N ASP A 182 15.86 -6.18 10.46
CA ASP A 182 14.71 -5.49 11.03
C ASP A 182 13.66 -5.17 9.96
N PHE A 183 12.42 -5.60 10.23
CA PHE A 183 11.23 -5.36 9.39
C PHE A 183 10.13 -4.69 10.24
N ALA A 184 10.47 -3.75 11.06
CA ALA A 184 9.62 -3.11 12.06
C ALA A 184 8.10 -3.35 11.89
N PRO A 185 7.41 -3.87 12.93
CA PRO A 185 7.89 -4.06 14.30
C PRO A 185 8.60 -5.40 14.55
N MET A 186 8.68 -6.27 13.53
CA MET A 186 9.32 -7.57 13.62
C MET A 186 10.79 -7.53 13.19
N TRP A 187 11.54 -8.50 13.64
CA TRP A 187 12.91 -8.76 13.22
C TRP A 187 13.19 -10.25 13.16
N LEU A 188 14.23 -10.64 12.44
CA LEU A 188 14.66 -12.03 12.34
C LEU A 188 16.18 -12.16 12.29
N THR A 189 16.65 -13.30 12.76
CA THR A 189 18.01 -13.80 12.60
C THR A 189 17.95 -15.20 12.00
N SER A 190 19.09 -15.81 11.72
CA SER A 190 19.15 -17.22 11.30
C SER A 190 18.60 -18.22 12.37
N ARG A 191 18.49 -17.79 13.64
CA ARG A 191 18.11 -18.66 14.76
C ARG A 191 16.72 -18.41 15.30
N GLU A 192 16.25 -17.15 15.24
CA GLU A 192 15.03 -16.74 15.96
C GLU A 192 14.26 -15.64 15.19
N LEU A 193 12.98 -15.57 15.51
CA LEU A 193 12.04 -14.54 15.07
C LEU A 193 11.58 -13.76 16.29
N GLY A 194 11.56 -12.42 16.21
CA GLY A 194 11.18 -11.59 17.34
C GLY A 194 10.33 -10.37 16.97
N THR A 195 9.73 -9.79 18.00
CA THR A 195 8.98 -8.55 17.99
C THR A 195 9.26 -7.78 19.27
N GLY A 196 9.47 -6.46 19.20
CA GLY A 196 9.77 -5.67 20.39
C GLY A 196 10.88 -6.29 21.25
N SER A 197 10.52 -6.74 22.45
CA SER A 197 11.43 -7.36 23.43
C SER A 197 11.34 -8.89 23.48
N GLU A 198 10.44 -9.52 22.76
CA GLU A 198 10.22 -10.96 22.78
C GLU A 198 10.73 -11.62 21.49
N SER A 199 11.37 -12.80 21.62
CA SER A 199 11.77 -13.62 20.49
C SER A 199 11.52 -15.10 20.76
N VAL A 200 11.41 -15.86 19.70
CA VAL A 200 11.25 -17.32 19.74
C VAL A 200 12.15 -17.98 18.70
N PRO A 201 12.76 -19.13 19.01
CA PRO A 201 13.48 -19.92 18.02
C PRO A 201 12.57 -20.35 16.87
N TRP A 202 13.11 -20.46 15.66
CA TRP A 202 12.36 -20.91 14.47
C TRP A 202 11.67 -22.27 14.68
N SER A 203 12.27 -23.16 15.47
CA SER A 203 11.68 -24.46 15.81
C SER A 203 10.38 -24.38 16.62
N GLN A 204 10.16 -23.26 17.32
CA GLN A 204 8.92 -23.00 18.06
C GLN A 204 7.89 -22.21 17.25
N VAL A 205 8.26 -21.62 16.14
CA VAL A 205 7.30 -20.98 15.23
C VAL A 205 6.37 -22.05 14.67
N GLY A 206 5.08 -21.88 14.86
CA GLY A 206 4.05 -22.82 14.41
C GLY A 206 3.56 -22.48 13.00
N ASP A 207 3.16 -21.25 12.81
CA ASP A 207 2.56 -20.80 11.56
C ASP A 207 2.73 -19.27 11.39
N LEU A 208 2.88 -18.84 10.13
CA LEU A 208 2.87 -17.45 9.71
C LEU A 208 1.72 -17.27 8.72
N ALA A 209 0.57 -16.85 9.22
CA ALA A 209 -0.64 -16.69 8.41
C ALA A 209 -0.94 -15.24 8.11
N VAL A 210 -1.42 -14.97 6.90
CA VAL A 210 -1.98 -13.67 6.51
C VAL A 210 -3.45 -13.83 6.23
N VAL A 211 -4.28 -13.18 7.05
CA VAL A 211 -5.73 -13.20 6.91
C VAL A 211 -6.26 -11.76 6.97
N GLY A 212 -7.03 -11.37 5.97
CA GLY A 212 -7.64 -10.03 5.93
C GLY A 212 -6.65 -8.86 5.96
N GLY A 213 -5.42 -9.06 5.49
CA GLY A 213 -4.36 -8.04 5.53
C GLY A 213 -3.63 -7.94 6.88
N TRP A 214 -3.84 -8.91 7.77
CA TRP A 214 -3.13 -9.04 9.05
C TRP A 214 -2.18 -10.21 9.01
N LEU A 215 -0.93 -9.99 9.39
CA LEU A 215 0.04 -11.05 9.67
C LEU A 215 -0.14 -11.51 11.10
N SER A 216 -0.26 -12.82 11.29
CA SER A 216 -0.28 -13.46 12.61
C SER A 216 0.84 -14.50 12.68
N VAL A 217 1.67 -14.39 13.70
CA VAL A 217 2.76 -15.34 13.99
C VAL A 217 2.37 -16.17 15.18
N ARG A 218 2.10 -17.46 14.96
CA ARG A 218 1.75 -18.40 16.01
C ARG A 218 2.96 -19.15 16.52
N VAL A 219 2.98 -19.40 17.82
CA VAL A 219 4.05 -20.17 18.49
C VAL A 219 3.45 -21.50 18.97
N ARG A 220 4.17 -22.58 18.75
CA ARG A 220 3.75 -23.92 19.18
C ARG A 220 3.54 -23.96 20.69
N GLY A 221 2.41 -24.53 21.12
CA GLY A 221 2.06 -24.62 22.53
C GLY A 221 1.58 -23.35 23.20
N ARG A 222 1.47 -22.23 22.49
CA ARG A 222 0.89 -20.98 23.01
C ARG A 222 -0.51 -20.75 22.45
N ALA A 223 -1.43 -20.31 23.31
CA ALA A 223 -2.79 -19.94 22.92
C ALA A 223 -2.81 -18.59 22.13
N GLN A 224 -1.92 -17.68 22.49
CA GLN A 224 -1.82 -16.37 21.86
C GLN A 224 -0.68 -16.33 20.85
N PRO A 225 -0.84 -15.58 19.73
CA PRO A 225 0.25 -15.38 18.77
C PRO A 225 1.39 -14.58 19.43
N LEU A 226 2.61 -14.76 18.94
CA LEU A 226 3.75 -13.90 19.26
C LEU A 226 3.48 -12.47 18.87
N GLU A 227 2.88 -12.29 17.67
CA GLU A 227 2.52 -10.98 17.14
C GLU A 227 1.32 -11.10 16.19
N SER A 228 0.51 -10.05 16.17
CA SER A 228 -0.55 -9.88 15.18
C SER A 228 -0.59 -8.42 14.74
N LEU A 229 -0.23 -8.14 13.50
CA LEU A 229 -0.07 -6.78 12.99
C LEU A 229 -0.61 -6.61 11.58
N PRO A 230 -1.11 -5.40 11.24
CA PRO A 230 -1.49 -5.07 9.87
C PRO A 230 -0.25 -5.08 8.94
N LEU A 231 -0.36 -5.74 7.78
CA LEU A 231 0.73 -5.77 6.78
C LEU A 231 1.22 -4.39 6.35
N CYS A 232 0.36 -3.38 6.40
CA CYS A 232 0.73 -2.00 6.03
C CYS A 232 1.74 -1.36 6.99
N LEU A 233 1.97 -1.94 8.16
CA LEU A 233 2.99 -1.50 9.11
C LEU A 233 4.35 -2.16 8.85
N MET A 234 4.39 -3.28 8.11
CA MET A 234 5.61 -4.04 7.84
C MET A 234 6.25 -3.57 6.52
N PRO A 235 7.45 -3.01 6.56
CA PRO A 235 8.20 -2.67 5.35
C PRO A 235 8.71 -3.94 4.67
N ASN A 236 8.76 -3.93 3.34
CA ASN A 236 9.31 -4.99 2.50
C ASN A 236 8.83 -6.41 2.90
N TYR A 237 7.52 -6.53 3.19
CA TYR A 237 6.91 -7.78 3.64
C TYR A 237 7.25 -8.99 2.75
N VAL A 238 7.38 -8.79 1.43
CA VAL A 238 7.71 -9.89 0.50
C VAL A 238 9.09 -10.48 0.77
N VAL A 239 10.06 -9.65 1.16
CA VAL A 239 11.41 -10.10 1.54
C VAL A 239 11.36 -10.81 2.90
N PHE A 240 10.69 -10.20 3.90
CA PHE A 240 10.48 -10.84 5.19
C PHE A 240 9.86 -12.22 5.04
N ARG A 241 8.78 -12.33 4.27
CA ARG A 241 8.05 -13.57 4.05
C ARG A 241 8.95 -14.66 3.44
N ALA A 242 9.68 -14.33 2.39
CA ALA A 242 10.57 -15.30 1.72
C ALA A 242 11.67 -15.82 2.67
N LEU A 243 12.25 -14.94 3.49
CA LEU A 243 13.25 -15.32 4.49
C LEU A 243 12.62 -16.18 5.60
N ALA A 244 11.47 -15.77 6.12
CA ALA A 244 10.78 -16.47 7.19
C ALA A 244 10.33 -17.87 6.77
N GLU A 245 9.77 -18.03 5.57
CA GLU A 245 9.39 -19.33 5.01
C GLU A 245 10.61 -20.27 4.86
N ARG A 246 11.75 -19.76 4.36
CA ARG A 246 12.99 -20.52 4.24
C ARG A 246 13.51 -20.97 5.61
N LEU A 247 13.63 -20.08 6.59
CA LEU A 247 14.16 -20.35 7.91
C LEU A 247 13.28 -21.33 8.70
N HIS A 248 11.96 -21.15 8.61
CA HIS A 248 11.00 -22.04 9.22
C HIS A 248 11.10 -23.46 8.62
N THR A 249 11.13 -23.58 7.29
CA THR A 249 11.26 -24.89 6.63
C THR A 249 12.55 -25.60 7.03
N THR A 250 13.68 -24.87 7.04
CA THR A 250 14.98 -25.45 7.44
C THR A 250 14.97 -25.93 8.89
N SER A 251 14.31 -25.20 9.79
CA SER A 251 14.22 -25.57 11.22
C SER A 251 13.36 -26.82 11.46
N VAL A 252 12.32 -27.01 10.66
CA VAL A 252 11.45 -28.20 10.75
C VAL A 252 12.17 -29.43 10.22
N THR A 253 12.88 -29.31 9.11
CA THR A 253 13.62 -30.42 8.49
C THR A 253 14.81 -30.83 9.35
N GLY A 254 15.52 -29.88 9.96
CA GLY A 254 16.64 -30.17 10.85
C GLY A 254 16.25 -30.80 12.22
N ALA A 255 14.98 -30.65 12.62
CA ALA A 255 14.47 -31.29 13.86
C ALA A 255 13.95 -32.71 13.66
N ALA A 256 13.82 -33.16 12.42
CA ALA A 256 13.31 -34.49 12.05
C ALA A 256 14.44 -35.52 11.71
N GLY A 257 15.69 -35.13 11.71
CA GLY A 257 16.87 -35.96 11.50
C GLY A 257 17.72 -36.06 12.77
#